data_f521211f65b5dfb74c9a5f7628307672
#
_entry.id   f521211f65b5dfb74c9a5f7628307672
#
_cell.length_a   1.000
_cell.length_b   1.000
_cell.length_c   1.000
_cell.angle_alpha   90.00
_cell.angle_beta   90.00
_cell.angle_gamma   90.00
#
_symmetry.space_group_name_H-M   'P 1'
#
loop_
_entity.id
_entity.type
_entity.pdbx_description
1 polymer ?
#
loop_
_entity_poly.entity_id
_entity_poly.type
_entity_poly.pdbx_seq_one_letter_code
_entity_poly.pdbx_strand_id
1 'polypeptide(L)'
;RNPFRHISLYADMAISTDRFNGDAEDLTNAPNTGFYYVRSTNRTVEMLRRWRAARSRFRPKAHDQEVFEAIKGEFVGGELQIKLVFLDTALFDGFCEYHGEMDRVCTMHANCCLRLVTKLHDLRNVVADWKRYSSLTPPEKMSSKLRWTYPAKCAATMKIPA
;
A
#
# COMPACT_ATOMS: atom_id res chain seq x y z
N ARG A 1 -14.06 -5.74 1.23
CA ARG A 1 -13.61 -7.05 1.77
C ARG A 1 -12.81 -6.85 3.04
N ASN A 2 -12.62 -7.90 3.85
CA ASN A 2 -11.81 -7.80 5.05
C ASN A 2 -10.32 -8.01 4.71
N PRO A 3 -9.49 -6.96 4.76
CA PRO A 3 -8.07 -7.05 4.40
C PRO A 3 -7.27 -7.94 5.36
N PHE A 4 -7.69 -8.07 6.63
CA PHE A 4 -6.97 -8.87 7.63
C PHE A 4 -6.91 -10.38 7.31
N ARG A 5 -7.77 -10.87 6.41
CA ARG A 5 -7.71 -12.26 5.92
C ARG A 5 -6.53 -12.53 5.01
N HIS A 6 -5.90 -11.48 4.50
CA HIS A 6 -4.79 -11.54 3.55
C HIS A 6 -3.46 -11.06 4.16
N ILE A 7 -3.47 -10.73 5.46
CA ILE A 7 -2.25 -10.38 6.20
C ILE A 7 -1.73 -11.65 6.88
N SER A 8 -0.45 -11.95 6.67
CA SER A 8 0.22 -13.09 7.29
C SER A 8 0.15 -13.01 8.83
N LEU A 9 -0.31 -14.08 9.47
CA LEU A 9 -0.35 -14.17 10.93
C LEU A 9 1.04 -14.12 11.58
N TYR A 10 2.08 -14.40 10.81
CA TYR A 10 3.47 -14.37 11.28
C TYR A 10 4.15 -13.02 11.07
N ALA A 11 3.54 -12.11 10.31
CA ALA A 11 4.10 -10.79 10.11
C ALA A 11 4.08 -9.97 11.40
N ASP A 12 5.20 -9.36 11.74
CA ASP A 12 5.27 -8.30 12.73
C ASP A 12 4.79 -6.97 12.16
N MET A 13 5.13 -6.72 10.89
CA MET A 13 4.66 -5.61 10.09
C MET A 13 4.33 -6.08 8.66
N ALA A 14 3.16 -5.72 8.17
CA ALA A 14 2.78 -5.87 6.77
C ALA A 14 2.57 -4.48 6.17
N ILE A 15 3.31 -4.16 5.11
CA ILE A 15 3.37 -2.81 4.53
C ILE A 15 3.03 -2.84 3.04
N SER A 16 2.29 -1.86 2.57
CA SER A 16 2.04 -1.71 1.14
C SER A 16 3.33 -1.35 0.38
N THR A 17 3.33 -1.65 -0.89
CA THR A 17 4.36 -1.25 -1.84
C THR A 17 3.72 -0.49 -3.01
N ASP A 18 4.49 0.36 -3.68
CA ASP A 18 4.02 1.03 -4.88
C ASP A 18 3.99 0.09 -6.09
N ARG A 19 4.84 -0.93 -6.08
CA ARG A 19 4.89 -2.03 -7.07
C ARG A 19 5.35 -3.30 -6.37
N PHE A 20 4.61 -4.37 -6.57
CA PHE A 20 4.91 -5.65 -5.96
C PHE A 20 5.72 -6.54 -6.91
N ASN A 21 6.88 -7.03 -6.48
CA ASN A 21 7.76 -7.85 -7.31
C ASN A 21 7.40 -9.36 -7.34
N GLY A 22 6.34 -9.75 -6.61
CA GLY A 22 5.89 -11.16 -6.54
C GLY A 22 6.39 -11.91 -5.31
N ASP A 23 7.37 -11.39 -4.58
CA ASP A 23 7.87 -11.97 -3.31
C ASP A 23 7.59 -11.03 -2.14
N ALA A 24 6.73 -11.49 -1.23
CA ALA A 24 6.29 -10.70 -0.08
C ALA A 24 7.39 -10.46 0.98
N GLU A 25 8.49 -11.19 0.93
CA GLU A 25 9.61 -11.06 1.90
C GLU A 25 10.84 -10.38 1.30
N ASP A 26 10.83 -10.13 0.01
CA ASP A 26 11.93 -9.48 -0.69
C ASP A 26 12.01 -7.99 -0.33
N LEU A 27 13.12 -7.61 0.32
CA LEU A 27 13.38 -6.23 0.71
C LEU A 27 13.68 -5.28 -0.47
N THR A 28 13.74 -5.76 -1.70
CA THR A 28 13.81 -4.89 -2.89
C THR A 28 12.46 -4.25 -3.23
N ASN A 29 11.35 -4.76 -2.68
CA ASN A 29 10.08 -4.05 -2.72
C ASN A 29 10.23 -2.66 -2.07
N ALA A 30 9.81 -1.62 -2.76
CA ALA A 30 9.79 -0.25 -2.23
C ALA A 30 8.57 -0.07 -1.30
N PRO A 31 8.75 0.13 0.02
CA PRO A 31 7.63 0.28 0.94
C PRO A 31 6.87 1.58 0.69
N ASN A 32 5.56 1.52 0.85
CA ASN A 32 4.72 2.70 0.94
C ASN A 32 4.16 2.82 2.38
N THR A 33 4.65 3.80 3.12
CA THR A 33 4.29 4.01 4.53
C THR A 33 2.90 4.64 4.72
N GLY A 34 2.18 4.92 3.66
CA GLY A 34 0.81 5.43 3.72
C GLY A 34 -0.23 4.36 4.11
N PHE A 35 0.12 3.08 4.05
CA PHE A 35 -0.73 1.98 4.49
C PHE A 35 0.11 0.81 5.00
N TYR A 36 -0.04 0.49 6.27
CA TYR A 36 0.59 -0.69 6.88
C TYR A 36 -0.20 -1.21 8.09
N TYR A 37 0.02 -2.48 8.39
CA TYR A 37 -0.41 -3.14 9.61
C TYR A 37 0.82 -3.44 10.46
N VAL A 38 0.73 -3.22 11.77
CA VAL A 38 1.77 -3.59 12.74
C VAL A 38 1.12 -4.36 13.88
N ARG A 39 1.64 -5.53 14.19
CA ARG A 39 1.26 -6.27 15.38
C ARG A 39 1.79 -5.54 16.61
N SER A 40 0.93 -5.30 17.61
CA SER A 40 1.33 -4.61 18.84
C SER A 40 2.10 -5.57 19.76
N THR A 41 3.43 -5.45 19.76
CA THR A 41 4.36 -6.17 20.62
C THR A 41 5.46 -5.23 21.10
N ASN A 42 6.19 -5.59 22.19
CA ASN A 42 7.33 -4.79 22.65
C ASN A 42 8.36 -4.57 21.53
N ARG A 43 8.59 -5.60 20.71
CA ARG A 43 9.54 -5.59 19.60
C ARG A 43 9.12 -4.59 18.50
N THR A 44 7.87 -4.59 18.12
CA THR A 44 7.36 -3.65 17.10
C THR A 44 7.20 -2.23 17.64
N VAL A 45 6.88 -2.04 18.91
CA VAL A 45 6.92 -0.73 19.56
C VAL A 45 8.34 -0.15 19.52
N GLU A 46 9.35 -0.99 19.81
CA GLU A 46 10.75 -0.56 19.72
C GLU A 46 11.18 -0.27 18.29
N MET A 47 10.73 -1.06 17.30
CA MET A 47 10.94 -0.76 15.89
C MET A 47 10.41 0.63 15.52
N LEU A 48 9.18 0.96 15.92
CA LEU A 48 8.58 2.29 15.64
C LEU A 48 9.35 3.43 16.34
N ARG A 49 9.86 3.18 17.56
CA ARG A 49 10.73 4.16 18.26
C ARG A 49 12.03 4.39 17.50
N ARG A 50 12.69 3.31 17.05
CA ARG A 50 13.93 3.39 16.26
C ARG A 50 13.68 4.07 14.90
N TRP A 51 12.58 3.75 14.22
CA TRP A 51 12.19 4.43 12.97
C TRP A 51 12.03 5.94 13.18
N ARG A 52 11.27 6.34 14.21
CA ARG A 52 11.11 7.74 14.57
C ARG A 52 12.47 8.40 14.88
N ALA A 53 13.32 7.76 15.68
CA ALA A 53 14.64 8.27 16.04
C ALA A 53 15.58 8.40 14.84
N ALA A 54 15.51 7.46 13.90
CA ALA A 54 16.33 7.46 12.69
C ALA A 54 16.10 8.70 11.83
N ARG A 55 14.97 9.41 11.99
CA ARG A 55 14.68 10.65 11.29
C ARG A 55 15.81 11.70 11.40
N SER A 56 16.51 11.75 12.53
CA SER A 56 17.63 12.67 12.76
C SER A 56 18.87 12.36 11.90
N ARG A 57 18.95 11.15 11.32
CA ARG A 57 20.06 10.72 10.43
C ARG A 57 19.90 11.24 9.00
N PHE A 58 18.77 11.86 8.68
CA PHE A 58 18.40 12.27 7.32
C PHE A 58 18.21 13.78 7.21
N ARG A 59 18.22 14.28 5.97
CA ARG A 59 17.98 15.68 5.66
C ARG A 59 16.64 16.19 6.27
N PRO A 60 16.51 17.47 6.62
CA PRO A 60 15.31 18.01 7.29
C PRO A 60 13.99 17.76 6.54
N LYS A 61 14.01 17.63 5.22
CA LYS A 61 12.84 17.44 4.37
C LYS A 61 12.59 15.98 3.97
N ALA A 62 13.37 15.00 4.45
CA ALA A 62 13.12 13.60 4.14
C ALA A 62 11.75 13.16 4.68
N HIS A 63 11.01 12.39 3.91
CA HIS A 63 9.74 11.83 4.34
C HIS A 63 9.97 10.57 5.19
N ASP A 64 8.98 10.20 6.00
CA ASP A 64 9.00 8.98 6.81
C ASP A 64 9.24 7.73 5.98
N GLN A 65 8.71 7.67 4.76
CA GLN A 65 8.92 6.60 3.80
C GLN A 65 10.37 6.50 3.34
N GLU A 66 11.05 7.62 3.03
CA GLU A 66 12.49 7.63 2.68
C GLU A 66 13.33 7.08 3.82
N VAL A 67 13.00 7.45 5.05
CA VAL A 67 13.69 6.97 6.26
C VAL A 67 13.46 5.47 6.42
N PHE A 68 12.23 5.00 6.34
CA PHE A 68 11.90 3.57 6.47
C PHE A 68 12.59 2.73 5.39
N GLU A 69 12.53 3.18 4.13
CA GLU A 69 13.20 2.50 3.01
C GLU A 69 14.69 2.29 3.28
N ALA A 70 15.35 3.30 3.77
CA ALA A 70 16.80 3.24 4.01
C ALA A 70 17.18 2.33 5.20
N ILE A 71 16.31 2.17 6.20
CA ILE A 71 16.65 1.43 7.44
C ILE A 71 15.88 0.12 7.63
N LYS A 72 14.97 -0.25 6.72
CA LYS A 72 14.15 -1.48 6.85
C LYS A 72 15.02 -2.73 7.04
N GLY A 73 16.17 -2.80 6.38
CA GLY A 73 17.13 -3.89 6.55
C GLY A 73 17.71 -3.98 7.97
N GLU A 74 17.86 -2.84 8.68
CA GLU A 74 18.31 -2.83 10.08
C GLU A 74 17.28 -3.50 11.01
N PHE A 75 15.99 -3.45 10.66
CA PHE A 75 14.93 -4.08 11.44
C PHE A 75 14.83 -5.59 11.18
N VAL A 76 15.01 -6.02 9.93
CA VAL A 76 14.90 -7.41 9.53
C VAL A 76 16.14 -8.21 9.92
N GLY A 77 17.34 -7.73 9.55
CA GLY A 77 18.61 -8.42 9.80
C GLY A 77 19.27 -8.07 11.13
N GLY A 78 18.77 -7.06 11.86
CA GLY A 78 19.34 -6.61 13.12
C GLY A 78 18.77 -7.32 14.35
N GLU A 79 19.03 -6.74 15.52
CA GLU A 79 18.63 -7.26 16.84
C GLU A 79 17.13 -7.53 16.97
N LEU A 80 16.30 -6.72 16.34
CA LEU A 80 14.83 -6.85 16.44
C LEU A 80 14.27 -8.02 15.64
N GLN A 81 14.94 -8.46 14.58
CA GLN A 81 14.50 -9.55 13.70
C GLN A 81 13.02 -9.43 13.32
N ILE A 82 12.61 -8.25 12.86
CA ILE A 82 11.23 -7.96 12.48
C ILE A 82 10.86 -8.79 11.25
N LYS A 83 9.77 -9.55 11.34
CA LYS A 83 9.17 -10.18 10.17
C LYS A 83 8.38 -9.14 9.40
N LEU A 84 9.05 -8.52 8.42
CA LEU A 84 8.48 -7.57 7.49
C LEU A 84 7.93 -8.31 6.28
N VAL A 85 6.68 -7.98 5.88
CA VAL A 85 6.00 -8.56 4.74
C VAL A 85 5.42 -7.44 3.87
N PHE A 86 5.66 -7.50 2.57
CA PHE A 86 5.05 -6.58 1.61
C PHE A 86 3.70 -7.11 1.14
N LEU A 87 2.73 -6.21 1.03
CA LEU A 87 1.36 -6.54 0.64
C LEU A 87 1.24 -6.60 -0.88
N ASP A 88 0.66 -7.68 -1.38
CA ASP A 88 0.39 -7.89 -2.81
C ASP A 88 -0.56 -6.80 -3.34
N THR A 89 -0.11 -6.05 -4.34
CA THR A 89 -0.88 -4.97 -4.97
C THR A 89 -2.13 -5.46 -5.69
N ALA A 90 -2.22 -6.73 -6.06
CA ALA A 90 -3.47 -7.31 -6.56
C ALA A 90 -4.60 -7.37 -5.53
N LEU A 91 -4.26 -7.32 -4.23
CA LEU A 91 -5.22 -7.31 -3.12
C LEU A 91 -5.27 -5.95 -2.41
N PHE A 92 -4.12 -5.30 -2.26
CA PHE A 92 -3.94 -3.99 -1.64
C PHE A 92 -3.56 -2.97 -2.72
N ASP A 93 -4.51 -2.73 -3.62
CA ASP A 93 -4.32 -1.99 -4.87
C ASP A 93 -4.07 -0.49 -4.63
N GLY A 94 -3.47 0.15 -5.61
CA GLY A 94 -3.16 1.56 -5.57
C GLY A 94 -3.03 2.18 -6.97
N PHE A 95 -2.87 3.49 -7.00
CA PHE A 95 -2.78 4.23 -8.26
C PHE A 95 -1.40 4.15 -8.93
N CYS A 96 -0.39 3.62 -8.22
CA CYS A 96 0.94 3.36 -8.79
C CYS A 96 0.98 2.12 -9.67
N GLU A 97 0.31 1.06 -9.24
CA GLU A 97 0.18 -0.20 -9.95
C GLU A 97 -1.31 -0.56 -9.99
N TYR A 98 -1.97 -0.18 -11.06
CA TYR A 98 -3.40 -0.25 -11.19
C TYR A 98 -3.84 -1.53 -11.91
N HIS A 99 -4.40 -2.47 -11.16
CA HIS A 99 -4.80 -3.78 -11.71
C HIS A 99 -6.17 -3.78 -12.38
N GLY A 100 -7.08 -2.91 -11.99
CA GLY A 100 -8.41 -2.80 -12.58
C GLY A 100 -9.39 -3.90 -12.19
N GLU A 101 -8.99 -4.92 -11.44
CA GLU A 101 -9.84 -6.04 -10.99
C GLU A 101 -10.61 -5.69 -9.73
N MET A 102 -11.96 -5.79 -9.80
CA MET A 102 -12.82 -5.39 -8.68
C MET A 102 -13.13 -6.53 -7.70
N ASP A 103 -12.98 -7.76 -8.13
CA ASP A 103 -13.37 -8.95 -7.36
C ASP A 103 -12.31 -9.40 -6.36
N ARG A 104 -11.06 -8.95 -6.49
CA ARG A 104 -9.94 -9.30 -5.61
C ARG A 104 -9.59 -8.22 -4.61
N VAL A 105 -9.65 -6.97 -5.00
CA VAL A 105 -9.17 -5.81 -4.22
C VAL A 105 -9.85 -5.70 -2.85
N CYS A 106 -9.06 -5.53 -1.82
CA CYS A 106 -9.49 -5.31 -0.43
C CYS A 106 -9.40 -3.83 -0.04
N THR A 107 -8.36 -3.14 -0.49
CA THR A 107 -8.12 -1.72 -0.23
C THR A 107 -7.67 -1.01 -1.50
N MET A 108 -7.90 0.30 -1.57
CA MET A 108 -7.42 1.13 -2.67
C MET A 108 -6.69 2.34 -2.08
N HIS A 109 -5.42 2.51 -2.43
CA HIS A 109 -4.57 3.59 -1.95
C HIS A 109 -4.33 4.62 -3.06
N ALA A 110 -4.59 5.90 -2.77
CA ALA A 110 -4.26 6.97 -3.70
C ALA A 110 -2.77 7.38 -3.58
N ASN A 111 -1.88 6.38 -3.78
CA ASN A 111 -0.45 6.61 -3.96
C ASN A 111 -0.16 7.18 -5.37
N CYS A 112 1.07 7.52 -5.71
CA CYS A 112 1.40 8.13 -7.01
C CYS A 112 0.47 9.29 -7.39
N CYS A 113 0.20 10.19 -6.43
CA CYS A 113 -0.72 11.32 -6.59
C CYS A 113 -0.29 12.48 -5.69
N LEU A 114 0.01 13.64 -6.26
CA LEU A 114 0.66 14.72 -5.51
C LEU A 114 -0.29 15.65 -4.77
N ARG A 115 -1.57 15.76 -5.16
CA ARG A 115 -2.49 16.77 -4.62
C ARG A 115 -3.69 16.13 -3.95
N LEU A 116 -4.06 16.65 -2.78
CA LEU A 116 -5.24 16.16 -2.03
C LEU A 116 -6.52 16.23 -2.88
N VAL A 117 -6.73 17.31 -3.62
CA VAL A 117 -7.92 17.50 -4.46
C VAL A 117 -8.02 16.41 -5.54
N THR A 118 -6.91 16.05 -6.19
CA THR A 118 -6.87 14.98 -7.20
C THR A 118 -7.07 13.61 -6.57
N LYS A 119 -6.47 13.36 -5.41
CA LYS A 119 -6.71 12.14 -4.62
C LYS A 119 -8.19 11.96 -4.29
N LEU A 120 -8.82 13.00 -3.75
CA LEU A 120 -10.24 12.97 -3.40
C LEU A 120 -11.13 12.75 -4.62
N HIS A 121 -10.80 13.38 -5.76
CA HIS A 121 -11.55 13.19 -7.00
C HIS A 121 -11.54 11.73 -7.43
N ASP A 122 -10.35 11.15 -7.58
CA ASP A 122 -10.21 9.79 -8.11
C ASP A 122 -10.68 8.72 -7.11
N LEU A 123 -10.48 8.93 -5.79
CA LEU A 123 -11.05 8.04 -4.77
C LEU A 123 -12.59 8.07 -4.73
N ARG A 124 -13.23 9.20 -5.07
CA ARG A 124 -14.69 9.25 -5.22
C ARG A 124 -15.18 8.38 -6.37
N ASN A 125 -14.42 8.33 -7.48
CA ASN A 125 -14.70 7.41 -8.59
C ASN A 125 -14.58 5.95 -8.12
N VAL A 126 -13.52 5.61 -7.38
CA VAL A 126 -13.35 4.27 -6.80
C VAL A 126 -14.56 3.90 -5.92
N VAL A 127 -15.02 4.81 -5.06
CA VAL A 127 -16.20 4.56 -4.20
C VAL A 127 -17.47 4.37 -5.04
N ALA A 128 -17.65 5.16 -6.10
CA ALA A 128 -18.81 5.04 -6.99
C ALA A 128 -18.79 3.71 -7.75
N ASP A 129 -17.63 3.32 -8.27
CA ASP A 129 -17.43 2.04 -8.95
C ASP A 129 -17.69 0.86 -8.01
N TRP A 130 -17.17 0.93 -6.78
CA TRP A 130 -17.40 -0.10 -5.77
C TRP A 130 -18.89 -0.24 -5.41
N LYS A 131 -19.61 0.87 -5.24
CA LYS A 131 -21.06 0.85 -4.98
C LYS A 131 -21.81 0.17 -6.13
N ARG A 132 -21.49 0.52 -7.37
CA ARG A 132 -22.08 -0.10 -8.57
C ARG A 132 -21.77 -1.59 -8.65
N TYR A 133 -20.52 -1.99 -8.44
CA TYR A 133 -20.14 -3.40 -8.43
C TYR A 133 -20.80 -4.18 -7.28
N SER A 134 -20.90 -3.58 -6.09
CA SER A 134 -21.46 -4.22 -4.92
C SER A 134 -22.95 -4.47 -5.03
N SER A 135 -23.68 -3.67 -5.83
CA SER A 135 -25.13 -3.85 -6.09
C SER A 135 -25.44 -4.99 -7.04
N LEU A 136 -24.45 -5.52 -7.77
CA LEU A 136 -24.64 -6.65 -8.67
C LEU A 136 -24.83 -7.97 -7.91
N THR A 137 -25.70 -8.82 -8.44
CA THR A 137 -25.85 -10.22 -8.00
C THR A 137 -24.59 -11.04 -8.36
N PRO A 138 -24.36 -12.20 -7.74
CA PRO A 138 -23.22 -13.06 -8.08
C PRO A 138 -23.11 -13.42 -9.57
N PRO A 139 -24.18 -13.83 -10.28
CA PRO A 139 -24.11 -14.09 -11.72
C PRO A 139 -23.74 -12.85 -12.54
N GLU A 140 -24.29 -11.68 -12.18
CA GLU A 140 -23.95 -10.41 -12.84
C GLU A 140 -22.50 -10.02 -12.64
N LYS A 141 -21.92 -10.23 -11.44
CA LYS A 141 -20.51 -10.00 -11.19
C LYS A 141 -19.59 -10.86 -12.06
N MET A 142 -19.97 -12.13 -12.25
CA MET A 142 -19.19 -13.07 -13.10
C MET A 142 -19.23 -12.67 -14.57
N SER A 143 -20.33 -12.14 -15.07
CA SER A 143 -20.49 -11.69 -16.46
C SER A 143 -20.09 -10.23 -16.68
N SER A 144 -19.87 -9.47 -15.60
CA SER A 144 -19.60 -8.04 -15.63
C SER A 144 -18.22 -7.77 -16.23
N LYS A 145 -18.17 -6.74 -17.10
CA LYS A 145 -16.93 -6.12 -17.58
C LYS A 145 -16.56 -4.87 -16.78
N LEU A 146 -17.17 -4.68 -15.61
CA LEU A 146 -16.87 -3.53 -14.77
C LEU A 146 -15.41 -3.56 -14.32
N ARG A 147 -14.77 -2.42 -14.43
CA ARG A 147 -13.43 -2.17 -13.95
C ARG A 147 -13.43 -0.87 -13.16
N TRP A 148 -12.41 -0.68 -12.34
CA TRP A 148 -12.17 0.61 -11.70
C TRP A 148 -11.99 1.71 -12.74
N THR A 149 -12.54 2.87 -12.49
CA THR A 149 -12.27 4.08 -13.30
C THR A 149 -10.81 4.47 -13.14
N TYR A 150 -10.11 4.61 -14.26
CA TYR A 150 -8.69 4.99 -14.26
C TYR A 150 -8.47 6.32 -13.53
N PRO A 151 -7.47 6.42 -12.62
CA PRO A 151 -7.23 7.61 -11.80
C PRO A 151 -6.54 8.73 -12.59
N ALA A 152 -7.22 9.26 -13.61
CA ALA A 152 -6.65 10.19 -14.58
C ALA A 152 -6.17 11.50 -13.96
N LYS A 153 -6.85 12.00 -12.92
CA LYS A 153 -6.43 13.23 -12.23
C LYS A 153 -5.12 13.04 -11.47
N CYS A 154 -4.98 11.91 -10.79
CA CYS A 154 -3.73 11.55 -10.11
C CYS A 154 -2.60 11.30 -11.11
N ALA A 155 -2.85 10.51 -12.14
CA ALA A 155 -1.87 10.23 -13.20
C ALA A 155 -1.33 11.53 -13.84
N ALA A 156 -2.20 12.52 -14.08
CA ALA A 156 -1.79 13.82 -14.62
C ALA A 156 -0.89 14.65 -13.66
N THR A 157 -0.84 14.33 -12.36
CA THR A 157 0.05 15.00 -11.40
C THR A 157 1.43 14.33 -11.29
N MET A 158 1.55 13.12 -11.77
CA MET A 158 2.80 12.40 -11.86
C MET A 158 3.39 12.62 -13.24
N LYS A 159 4.45 13.40 -13.34
CA LYS A 159 5.31 13.35 -14.53
C LYS A 159 6.00 11.99 -14.49
N ILE A 160 5.37 10.94 -14.99
CA ILE A 160 6.04 9.68 -15.27
C ILE A 160 6.96 10.01 -16.45
N PRO A 161 8.31 9.89 -16.32
CA PRO A 161 9.16 9.91 -17.51
C PRO A 161 8.68 8.78 -18.42
N ALA A 162 8.41 9.11 -19.67
CA ALA A 162 8.07 8.16 -20.70
C ALA A 162 9.21 7.15 -20.90
#